data_99957f480d8110d72ccc8f71a7c586e1
#
_entry.id   99957f480d8110d72ccc8f71a7c586e1
#
_cell.length_a   1.000
_cell.length_b   1.000
_cell.length_c   1.000
_cell.angle_alpha   90.00
_cell.angle_beta   90.00
_cell.angle_gamma   90.00
#
_symmetry.space_group_name_H-M   'P 1'
#
loop_
_entity.id
_entity.type
_entity.pdbx_description
1 polymer ?
#
loop_
_entity_poly.entity_id
_entity_poly.type
_entity_poly.pdbx_seq_one_letter_code
_entity_poly.pdbx_strand_id
1 'polypeptide(L)'
;MIIMIFSRSHTVFAITAAAALALSACSSSASSSSSASSSQASASPMKVMASFYPLQYLTQKIGGDLVDVESLTPPGAEPHDLELSNQKVQQLSQAGAVVYLKGFQSAVDKAVELNAPKTVIDVSSSVDLVDAEKHESELDVADDGEKTEEAHEHEHEHGSTDPHFWLDPTRMASAATQIGDALAQADPANAETYKKNAASTKSQMEALSKKLVDGTAKCKHKEFVTSHEAFGYLADRTGLTQLGLSGLDPDSTPSPARLKQISDAVKAKGITTIFTEELLSPKVAETLAKDLGITTAVLDPIESQADDSKDYEAVMNENLEALQKALSCE
;
A
#
# COMPACT_ATOMS: atom_id res chain seq x y z
N MET A 1 -3.34 38.61 47.32
CA MET A 1 -4.32 38.74 48.39
C MET A 1 -5.41 37.76 48.00
N ILE A 2 -5.58 36.63 48.57
CA ILE A 2 -5.75 36.12 49.93
C ILE A 2 -5.25 34.65 49.97
N ILE A 3 -4.45 34.41 50.97
CA ILE A 3 -3.95 33.14 51.52
C ILE A 3 -5.10 32.54 52.33
N MET A 4 -5.27 31.23 52.28
CA MET A 4 -5.71 30.48 53.45
C MET A 4 -5.14 29.05 53.49
N ILE A 5 -4.37 28.84 54.47
CA ILE A 5 -3.76 27.72 55.16
C ILE A 5 -4.78 27.10 56.10
N PHE A 6 -4.76 25.77 56.30
CA PHE A 6 -5.03 25.04 57.57
C PHE A 6 -4.90 23.55 57.27
N SER A 7 -3.96 22.85 57.81
CA SER A 7 -3.61 22.40 59.16
C SER A 7 -4.09 20.99 59.53
N ARG A 8 -3.13 20.10 59.67
CA ARG A 8 -2.87 19.04 60.66
C ARG A 8 -4.02 18.25 61.29
N SER A 9 -3.87 16.91 61.34
CA SER A 9 -3.75 16.21 62.63
C SER A 9 -3.23 14.77 62.44
N HIS A 10 -2.24 14.45 63.28
CA HIS A 10 -1.68 13.13 63.56
C HIS A 10 -2.59 12.32 64.49
N THR A 11 -2.63 11.00 64.38
CA THR A 11 -2.84 10.12 65.55
C THR A 11 -2.03 8.85 65.37
N VAL A 12 -1.08 8.69 66.25
CA VAL A 12 -0.28 7.49 66.55
C VAL A 12 -1.07 6.63 67.56
N PHE A 13 -1.14 5.33 67.35
CA PHE A 13 -1.35 4.38 68.44
C PHE A 13 -0.51 3.12 68.19
N ALA A 14 0.42 2.89 69.09
CA ALA A 14 1.15 1.67 69.31
C ALA A 14 0.45 0.86 70.40
N ILE A 15 0.60 -0.46 70.43
CA ILE A 15 0.78 -1.33 71.65
C ILE A 15 0.72 -2.82 71.21
N THR A 16 1.85 -3.48 71.33
CA THR A 16 2.34 -4.68 72.05
C THR A 16 1.70 -6.05 71.81
N ALA A 17 2.50 -6.92 71.32
CA ALA A 17 3.12 -8.16 71.85
C ALA A 17 2.23 -9.24 72.52
N ALA A 18 2.34 -10.50 72.00
CA ALA A 18 2.55 -11.70 72.81
C ALA A 18 2.89 -12.92 71.93
N ALA A 19 3.90 -13.64 72.31
CA ALA A 19 4.42 -14.87 71.71
C ALA A 19 3.63 -16.10 72.21
N ALA A 20 3.50 -17.11 71.34
CA ALA A 20 3.30 -18.50 71.78
C ALA A 20 3.83 -19.49 70.74
N LEU A 21 4.85 -20.22 71.10
CA LEU A 21 5.39 -21.43 70.44
C LEU A 21 4.43 -22.58 70.55
N ALA A 22 4.17 -23.28 69.45
CA ALA A 22 3.76 -24.69 69.52
C ALA A 22 4.32 -25.45 68.32
N LEU A 23 5.30 -26.30 68.49
CA LEU A 23 5.74 -27.33 67.57
C LEU A 23 4.68 -28.43 67.50
N SER A 24 4.32 -28.80 66.30
CA SER A 24 3.87 -30.14 65.98
C SER A 24 4.22 -30.49 64.53
N ALA A 25 5.10 -31.46 64.41
CA ALA A 25 5.48 -32.12 63.20
C ALA A 25 4.34 -33.05 62.74
N CYS A 26 3.93 -32.94 61.45
CA CYS A 26 3.32 -34.05 60.71
C CYS A 26 3.73 -33.97 59.28
N SER A 27 4.52 -34.92 58.89
CA SER A 27 4.90 -35.19 57.49
C SER A 27 3.67 -35.65 56.72
N SER A 28 3.38 -34.95 55.62
CA SER A 28 2.62 -35.49 54.49
C SER A 28 3.18 -34.91 53.20
N SER A 29 3.71 -35.82 52.41
CA SER A 29 4.22 -35.60 51.06
C SER A 29 3.11 -35.05 50.16
N ALA A 30 3.07 -33.74 49.97
CA ALA A 30 2.30 -33.13 48.93
C ALA A 30 3.24 -32.76 47.78
N SER A 31 3.15 -33.53 46.73
CA SER A 31 3.76 -33.21 45.42
C SER A 31 3.27 -31.84 44.98
N SER A 32 4.06 -30.81 45.23
CA SER A 32 3.88 -29.51 44.67
C SER A 32 4.25 -29.61 43.21
N SER A 33 3.24 -29.87 42.33
CA SER A 33 3.32 -29.53 40.93
C SER A 33 3.50 -28.02 40.85
N SER A 34 4.76 -27.60 40.83
CA SER A 34 5.12 -26.25 40.35
C SER A 34 4.68 -26.15 38.89
N SER A 35 3.50 -25.59 38.68
CA SER A 35 3.14 -25.03 37.36
C SER A 35 4.19 -23.98 37.06
N ALA A 36 5.22 -24.38 36.33
CA ALA A 36 6.11 -23.47 35.68
C ALA A 36 5.23 -22.71 34.66
N SER A 37 4.71 -21.56 35.07
CA SER A 37 4.27 -20.54 34.13
C SER A 37 5.52 -20.20 33.31
N SER A 38 5.67 -20.86 32.20
CA SER A 38 6.61 -20.39 31.16
C SER A 38 6.13 -19.02 30.73
N SER A 39 6.67 -17.97 31.37
CA SER A 39 6.69 -16.65 30.76
C SER A 39 7.46 -16.81 29.46
N GLN A 40 6.74 -17.08 28.38
CA GLN A 40 7.30 -16.88 27.04
C GLN A 40 7.77 -15.42 27.02
N ALA A 41 9.07 -15.23 27.13
CA ALA A 41 9.66 -13.95 26.77
C ALA A 41 9.18 -13.66 25.35
N SER A 42 8.33 -12.65 25.18
CA SER A 42 7.91 -12.18 23.87
C SER A 42 9.19 -11.85 23.10
N ALA A 43 9.51 -12.65 22.10
CA ALA A 43 10.60 -12.33 21.19
C ALA A 43 10.30 -10.94 20.60
N SER A 44 11.32 -10.12 20.46
CA SER A 44 11.14 -8.82 19.79
C SER A 44 10.57 -9.04 18.40
N PRO A 45 9.65 -8.17 17.91
CA PRO A 45 9.09 -8.27 16.57
C PRO A 45 10.19 -8.37 15.53
N MET A 46 9.98 -9.17 14.49
CA MET A 46 10.90 -9.28 13.37
C MET A 46 10.86 -7.97 12.56
N LYS A 47 12.02 -7.32 12.35
CA LYS A 47 12.09 -6.15 11.48
C LYS A 47 11.90 -6.54 10.03
N VAL A 48 10.94 -5.91 9.36
CA VAL A 48 10.65 -6.12 7.94
C VAL A 48 10.68 -4.77 7.23
N MET A 49 11.42 -4.68 6.13
CA MET A 49 11.38 -3.51 5.26
C MET A 49 10.41 -3.79 4.11
N ALA A 50 9.47 -2.87 3.86
CA ALA A 50 8.61 -2.90 2.69
C ALA A 50 9.03 -1.80 1.71
N SER A 51 9.03 -2.09 0.41
CA SER A 51 9.56 -1.11 -0.56
C SER A 51 8.67 0.13 -0.69
N PHE A 52 7.35 -0.03 -0.66
CA PHE A 52 6.36 1.05 -0.74
C PHE A 52 5.06 0.69 -0.03
N TYR A 53 4.12 1.65 0.06
CA TYR A 53 2.98 1.58 0.96
C TYR A 53 2.07 0.34 0.79
N PRO A 54 1.59 -0.06 -0.41
CA PRO A 54 0.76 -1.26 -0.56
C PRO A 54 1.38 -2.53 0.03
N LEU A 55 2.69 -2.70 -0.11
CA LEU A 55 3.41 -3.85 0.46
C LEU A 55 3.61 -3.70 1.98
N GLN A 56 3.81 -2.47 2.47
CA GLN A 56 3.81 -2.18 3.90
C GLN A 56 2.46 -2.56 4.53
N TYR A 57 1.36 -2.13 3.92
CA TYR A 57 0.00 -2.46 4.36
C TYR A 57 -0.22 -3.97 4.47
N LEU A 58 0.06 -4.73 3.41
CA LEU A 58 -0.07 -6.19 3.44
C LEU A 58 0.79 -6.83 4.52
N THR A 59 2.05 -6.39 4.62
CA THR A 59 2.99 -6.95 5.59
C THR A 59 2.54 -6.70 7.03
N GLN A 60 2.02 -5.51 7.33
CA GLN A 60 1.45 -5.17 8.63
C GLN A 60 0.20 -5.99 8.94
N LYS A 61 -0.73 -6.14 7.99
CA LYS A 61 -1.96 -6.94 8.17
C LYS A 61 -1.64 -8.41 8.42
N ILE A 62 -0.63 -8.95 7.76
CA ILE A 62 -0.23 -10.36 7.88
C ILE A 62 0.61 -10.59 9.14
N GLY A 63 1.57 -9.71 9.40
CA GLY A 63 2.51 -9.84 10.50
C GLY A 63 1.92 -9.50 11.86
N GLY A 64 0.99 -8.52 11.92
CA GLY A 64 0.45 -7.99 13.17
C GLY A 64 1.58 -7.59 14.13
N ASP A 65 1.43 -7.90 15.40
CA ASP A 65 2.41 -7.58 16.45
C ASP A 65 3.70 -8.42 16.39
N LEU A 66 3.79 -9.37 15.46
CA LEU A 66 4.96 -10.23 15.29
C LEU A 66 6.04 -9.60 14.42
N VAL A 67 5.71 -8.53 13.71
CA VAL A 67 6.62 -7.80 12.82
C VAL A 67 6.63 -6.31 13.15
N ASP A 68 7.78 -5.69 12.95
CA ASP A 68 7.99 -4.23 12.95
C ASP A 68 8.29 -3.82 11.51
N VAL A 69 7.30 -3.23 10.84
CA VAL A 69 7.36 -2.94 9.40
C VAL A 69 7.71 -1.48 9.15
N GLU A 70 8.81 -1.24 8.45
CA GLU A 70 9.25 0.08 8.02
C GLU A 70 9.23 0.18 6.49
N SER A 71 8.69 1.28 5.93
CA SER A 71 8.74 1.53 4.50
C SER A 71 10.10 2.09 4.07
N LEU A 72 10.58 1.65 2.89
CA LEU A 72 11.72 2.26 2.20
C LEU A 72 11.35 3.59 1.55
N THR A 73 10.11 3.69 1.04
CA THR A 73 9.52 4.93 0.54
C THR A 73 8.91 5.70 1.71
N PRO A 74 9.38 6.93 2.02
CA PRO A 74 8.76 7.76 3.05
C PRO A 74 7.28 8.07 2.74
N PRO A 75 6.43 8.26 3.77
CA PRO A 75 5.06 8.73 3.55
C PRO A 75 5.02 10.02 2.74
N GLY A 76 4.14 10.09 1.75
CA GLY A 76 3.98 11.25 0.87
C GLY A 76 5.10 11.44 -0.16
N ALA A 77 6.06 10.50 -0.26
CA ALA A 77 7.05 10.50 -1.33
C ALA A 77 6.56 9.68 -2.53
N GLU A 78 6.95 10.12 -3.72
CA GLU A 78 6.72 9.43 -4.97
C GLU A 78 7.66 8.19 -5.06
N PRO A 79 7.15 6.95 -5.28
CA PRO A 79 7.99 5.77 -5.24
C PRO A 79 8.74 5.46 -6.53
N HIS A 80 8.33 5.94 -7.71
CA HIS A 80 8.96 5.61 -9.00
C HIS A 80 10.42 6.05 -9.03
N ASP A 81 10.72 7.28 -8.60
CA ASP A 81 12.05 7.88 -8.57
C ASP A 81 12.73 7.83 -7.20
N LEU A 82 12.42 6.82 -6.40
CA LEU A 82 12.95 6.69 -5.05
C LEU A 82 14.48 6.61 -5.05
N GLU A 83 15.10 7.49 -4.26
CA GLU A 83 16.51 7.46 -3.90
C GLU A 83 16.69 6.94 -2.47
N LEU A 84 17.56 5.94 -2.28
CA LEU A 84 17.83 5.39 -0.95
C LEU A 84 19.06 6.03 -0.31
N SER A 85 18.90 6.54 0.92
CA SER A 85 20.04 6.98 1.71
C SER A 85 20.91 5.78 2.16
N ASN A 86 22.21 6.02 2.40
CA ASN A 86 23.10 4.99 2.94
C ASN A 86 22.57 4.37 4.25
N GLN A 87 21.87 5.16 5.06
CA GLN A 87 21.25 4.68 6.29
C GLN A 87 20.13 3.68 5.99
N LYS A 88 19.25 3.94 5.01
CA LYS A 88 18.19 3.02 4.59
C LYS A 88 18.75 1.73 4.02
N VAL A 89 19.81 1.79 3.20
CA VAL A 89 20.50 0.61 2.70
C VAL A 89 21.09 -0.23 3.84
N GLN A 90 21.66 0.41 4.86
CA GLN A 90 22.16 -0.28 6.04
C GLN A 90 21.02 -0.93 6.86
N GLN A 91 19.90 -0.23 7.06
CA GLN A 91 18.71 -0.78 7.72
C GLN A 91 18.16 -2.00 6.98
N LEU A 92 18.10 -1.93 5.64
CA LEU A 92 17.69 -3.04 4.79
C LEU A 92 18.56 -4.28 5.03
N SER A 93 19.88 -4.15 5.03
CA SER A 93 20.80 -5.28 5.23
C SER A 93 20.68 -5.92 6.62
N GLN A 94 20.18 -5.20 7.62
CA GLN A 94 20.01 -5.65 9.00
C GLN A 94 18.59 -6.15 9.29
N ALA A 95 17.65 -6.01 8.35
CA ALA A 95 16.29 -6.47 8.50
C ALA A 95 16.20 -8.00 8.51
N GLY A 96 15.16 -8.54 9.15
CA GLY A 96 14.83 -9.96 9.09
C GLY A 96 14.30 -10.37 7.73
N ALA A 97 13.55 -9.45 7.08
CA ALA A 97 13.01 -9.65 5.74
C ALA A 97 12.87 -8.32 4.98
N VAL A 98 12.81 -8.40 3.65
CA VAL A 98 12.37 -7.34 2.76
C VAL A 98 11.21 -7.85 1.89
N VAL A 99 10.19 -7.01 1.71
CA VAL A 99 9.07 -7.23 0.78
C VAL A 99 9.11 -6.15 -0.28
N TYR A 100 9.26 -6.53 -1.54
CA TYR A 100 9.43 -5.57 -2.63
C TYR A 100 8.85 -6.08 -3.94
N LEU A 101 8.70 -5.19 -4.91
CA LEU A 101 8.35 -5.48 -6.28
C LEU A 101 9.60 -5.28 -7.15
N LYS A 102 10.17 -6.37 -7.64
CA LYS A 102 11.33 -6.29 -8.53
C LYS A 102 10.95 -5.63 -9.86
N GLY A 103 11.81 -4.72 -10.31
CA GLY A 103 11.62 -3.98 -11.57
C GLY A 103 10.85 -2.67 -11.42
N PHE A 104 10.34 -2.34 -10.22
CA PHE A 104 9.61 -1.09 -9.99
C PHE A 104 10.53 0.04 -9.53
N GLN A 105 11.27 -0.19 -8.44
CA GLN A 105 12.13 0.82 -7.84
C GLN A 105 13.60 0.44 -8.03
N SER A 106 14.29 1.04 -9.01
CA SER A 106 15.68 0.67 -9.37
C SER A 106 16.65 0.80 -8.19
N ALA A 107 16.46 1.77 -7.30
CA ALA A 107 17.29 1.93 -6.09
C ALA A 107 17.08 0.78 -5.09
N VAL A 108 15.84 0.27 -4.97
CA VAL A 108 15.52 -0.88 -4.12
C VAL A 108 16.09 -2.17 -4.72
N ASP A 109 15.92 -2.38 -6.01
CA ASP A 109 16.49 -3.55 -6.72
C ASP A 109 18.00 -3.65 -6.49
N LYS A 110 18.73 -2.56 -6.71
CA LYS A 110 20.17 -2.48 -6.46
C LYS A 110 20.53 -2.72 -4.99
N ALA A 111 19.75 -2.12 -4.06
CA ALA A 111 20.00 -2.31 -2.63
C ALA A 111 19.78 -3.76 -2.20
N VAL A 112 18.72 -4.41 -2.69
CA VAL A 112 18.45 -5.84 -2.44
C VAL A 112 19.52 -6.73 -3.05
N GLU A 113 19.94 -6.47 -4.28
CA GLU A 113 21.01 -7.25 -4.95
C GLU A 113 22.33 -7.22 -4.18
N LEU A 114 22.71 -6.04 -3.66
CA LEU A 114 24.01 -5.83 -3.02
C LEU A 114 24.00 -6.12 -1.51
N ASN A 115 22.86 -5.94 -0.84
CA ASN A 115 22.75 -5.91 0.61
C ASN A 115 21.51 -6.67 1.13
N ALA A 116 21.10 -7.75 0.46
CA ALA A 116 19.90 -8.50 0.79
C ALA A 116 19.87 -8.90 2.28
N PRO A 117 18.72 -8.74 2.95
CA PRO A 117 18.50 -9.32 4.26
C PRO A 117 18.37 -10.84 4.17
N LYS A 118 18.22 -11.50 5.32
CA LYS A 118 18.11 -12.97 5.37
C LYS A 118 16.95 -13.53 4.54
N THR A 119 15.83 -12.82 4.50
CA THR A 119 14.63 -13.23 3.75
C THR A 119 14.27 -12.14 2.74
N VAL A 120 14.19 -12.51 1.47
CA VAL A 120 13.79 -11.64 0.36
C VAL A 120 12.47 -12.12 -0.20
N ILE A 121 11.47 -11.27 -0.23
CA ILE A 121 10.12 -11.55 -0.71
C ILE A 121 9.84 -10.63 -1.89
N ASP A 122 10.10 -11.14 -3.09
CA ASP A 122 9.76 -10.48 -4.35
C ASP A 122 8.36 -10.91 -4.77
N VAL A 123 7.41 -9.98 -4.77
CA VAL A 123 6.02 -10.29 -5.10
C VAL A 123 5.73 -10.37 -6.61
N SER A 124 6.67 -9.98 -7.46
CA SER A 124 6.48 -9.94 -8.92
C SER A 124 6.00 -11.28 -9.49
N SER A 125 6.48 -12.40 -8.92
CA SER A 125 6.12 -13.75 -9.38
C SER A 125 4.70 -14.19 -9.02
N SER A 126 4.00 -13.49 -8.14
CA SER A 126 2.66 -13.88 -7.65
C SER A 126 1.53 -12.97 -8.12
N VAL A 127 1.87 -11.84 -8.73
CA VAL A 127 0.90 -10.78 -9.04
C VAL A 127 0.56 -10.68 -10.53
N ASP A 128 1.07 -11.60 -11.36
CA ASP A 128 0.79 -11.67 -12.81
C ASP A 128 0.91 -10.30 -13.49
N LEU A 129 2.10 -9.67 -13.39
CA LEU A 129 2.34 -8.38 -14.04
C LEU A 129 2.06 -8.48 -15.54
N VAL A 130 1.47 -7.45 -16.11
CA VAL A 130 1.21 -7.34 -17.54
C VAL A 130 2.22 -6.42 -18.20
N ASP A 131 2.43 -6.60 -19.51
CA ASP A 131 3.29 -5.70 -20.29
C ASP A 131 2.74 -4.28 -20.24
N ALA A 132 3.62 -3.30 -20.14
CA ALA A 132 3.29 -1.88 -20.04
C ALA A 132 2.40 -1.42 -21.20
N GLU A 133 2.72 -1.83 -22.42
CA GLU A 133 1.96 -1.51 -23.66
C GLU A 133 0.47 -1.87 -23.57
N LYS A 134 0.10 -2.89 -22.75
CA LYS A 134 -1.29 -3.28 -22.59
C LYS A 134 -2.14 -2.23 -21.87
N HIS A 135 -1.55 -1.47 -20.97
CA HIS A 135 -2.24 -0.44 -20.19
C HIS A 135 -1.98 0.99 -20.71
N GLU A 136 -1.02 1.16 -21.61
CA GLU A 136 -0.87 2.42 -22.32
C GLU A 136 -2.08 2.64 -23.23
N SER A 137 -2.78 3.75 -23.02
CA SER A 137 -3.98 4.05 -23.79
C SER A 137 -3.62 4.52 -25.21
N GLU A 138 -3.78 3.62 -26.18
CA GLU A 138 -3.76 4.00 -27.60
C GLU A 138 -5.02 4.81 -27.92
N LEU A 139 -4.86 6.13 -28.04
CA LEU A 139 -5.90 6.95 -28.64
C LEU A 139 -5.61 7.01 -30.16
N ASP A 140 -6.48 6.37 -30.96
CA ASP A 140 -6.39 6.39 -32.40
C ASP A 140 -6.16 7.82 -32.91
N VAL A 141 -4.97 8.06 -33.46
CA VAL A 141 -4.74 9.24 -34.30
C VAL A 141 -5.48 8.95 -35.57
N ALA A 142 -6.58 9.66 -35.84
CA ALA A 142 -7.10 9.74 -37.20
C ALA A 142 -5.95 10.26 -38.07
N ASP A 143 -5.34 9.38 -38.84
CA ASP A 143 -4.17 9.61 -39.66
C ASP A 143 -4.54 10.61 -40.79
N ASP A 144 -4.34 11.90 -40.60
CA ASP A 144 -4.24 12.87 -41.66
C ASP A 144 -2.80 12.88 -42.20
N GLY A 145 -2.46 11.79 -42.85
CA GLY A 145 -1.38 11.55 -43.78
C GLY A 145 -0.19 12.52 -43.78
N GLU A 146 0.86 12.20 -42.98
CA GLU A 146 2.24 12.36 -43.45
C GLU A 146 3.15 11.49 -42.57
N LYS A 147 3.52 10.32 -43.10
CA LYS A 147 4.54 9.45 -42.47
C LYS A 147 5.88 10.16 -42.59
N THR A 148 6.33 10.80 -41.52
CA THR A 148 7.74 11.02 -41.31
C THR A 148 8.26 9.90 -40.41
N GLU A 149 8.93 8.93 -41.01
CA GLU A 149 9.73 7.93 -40.32
C GLU A 149 10.93 8.63 -39.65
N GLU A 150 10.76 9.14 -38.44
CA GLU A 150 11.85 9.37 -37.51
C GLU A 150 11.58 8.51 -36.29
N ALA A 151 12.12 7.28 -36.34
CA ALA A 151 12.21 6.42 -35.19
C ALA A 151 13.14 7.11 -34.18
N HIS A 152 12.57 7.81 -33.22
CA HIS A 152 13.28 8.17 -31.99
C HIS A 152 13.29 6.93 -31.12
N GLU A 153 14.40 6.18 -31.20
CA GLU A 153 14.77 5.21 -30.15
C GLU A 153 15.03 5.99 -28.87
N HIS A 154 13.97 6.22 -28.09
CA HIS A 154 14.10 6.54 -26.70
C HIS A 154 14.26 5.20 -25.94
N GLU A 155 15.50 4.82 -25.65
CA GLU A 155 15.80 3.80 -24.66
C GLU A 155 15.33 4.32 -23.30
N HIS A 156 14.04 4.14 -23.00
CA HIS A 156 13.54 4.24 -21.64
C HIS A 156 13.78 2.87 -20.99
N GLU A 157 14.75 2.78 -20.08
CA GLU A 157 14.93 1.64 -19.16
C GLU A 157 13.78 1.57 -18.13
N HIS A 158 12.55 1.80 -18.55
CA HIS A 158 11.39 1.47 -17.74
C HIS A 158 11.10 -0.02 -17.92
N GLY A 159 10.81 -0.72 -16.81
CA GLY A 159 10.50 -2.14 -16.85
C GLY A 159 9.46 -2.42 -17.93
N SER A 160 9.59 -3.52 -18.63
CA SER A 160 8.66 -3.92 -19.70
C SER A 160 7.23 -4.17 -19.20
N THR A 161 6.98 -4.05 -17.91
CA THR A 161 5.69 -4.38 -17.26
C THR A 161 5.15 -3.19 -16.47
N ASP A 162 3.80 -3.07 -16.42
CA ASP A 162 3.12 -2.12 -15.56
C ASP A 162 3.24 -2.54 -14.09
N PRO A 163 3.80 -1.69 -13.19
CA PRO A 163 3.99 -2.03 -11.79
C PRO A 163 2.73 -1.92 -10.92
N HIS A 164 1.67 -1.22 -11.36
CA HIS A 164 0.54 -0.77 -10.55
C HIS A 164 -0.47 -1.88 -10.17
N PHE A 165 0.02 -3.12 -10.00
CA PHE A 165 -0.79 -4.31 -9.71
C PHE A 165 -1.69 -4.16 -8.48
N TRP A 166 -1.28 -3.32 -7.50
CA TRP A 166 -1.99 -3.14 -6.24
C TRP A 166 -3.36 -2.48 -6.39
N LEU A 167 -3.65 -1.86 -7.54
CA LEU A 167 -4.97 -1.32 -7.84
C LEU A 167 -5.99 -2.38 -8.31
N ASP A 168 -5.54 -3.64 -8.47
CA ASP A 168 -6.42 -4.82 -8.51
C ASP A 168 -6.33 -5.59 -7.18
N PRO A 169 -7.34 -5.54 -6.31
CA PRO A 169 -7.28 -6.23 -5.02
C PRO A 169 -7.12 -7.75 -5.14
N THR A 170 -7.44 -8.39 -6.28
CA THR A 170 -7.19 -9.84 -6.43
C THR A 170 -5.70 -10.15 -6.56
N ARG A 171 -4.91 -9.23 -7.13
CA ARG A 171 -3.45 -9.33 -7.17
C ARG A 171 -2.84 -9.07 -5.79
N MET A 172 -3.40 -8.13 -5.03
CA MET A 172 -3.06 -7.93 -3.62
C MET A 172 -3.36 -9.19 -2.78
N ALA A 173 -4.45 -9.91 -3.06
CA ALA A 173 -4.76 -11.18 -2.42
C ALA A 173 -3.71 -12.27 -2.70
N SER A 174 -3.17 -12.30 -3.93
CA SER A 174 -2.07 -13.19 -4.30
C SER A 174 -0.78 -12.83 -3.57
N ALA A 175 -0.41 -11.55 -3.57
CA ALA A 175 0.75 -11.03 -2.83
C ALA A 175 0.64 -11.34 -1.32
N ALA A 176 -0.55 -11.16 -0.73
CA ALA A 176 -0.79 -11.48 0.67
C ALA A 176 -0.52 -12.96 1.00
N THR A 177 -0.90 -13.87 0.10
CA THR A 177 -0.62 -15.31 0.27
C THR A 177 0.89 -15.57 0.26
N GLN A 178 1.61 -15.03 -0.72
CA GLN A 178 3.07 -15.19 -0.83
C GLN A 178 3.81 -14.61 0.37
N ILE A 179 3.44 -13.39 0.82
CA ILE A 179 4.04 -12.75 2.00
C ILE A 179 3.81 -13.60 3.24
N GLY A 180 2.59 -14.12 3.44
CA GLY A 180 2.26 -14.98 4.58
C GLY A 180 3.05 -16.28 4.61
N ASP A 181 3.21 -16.94 3.48
CA ASP A 181 4.01 -18.17 3.36
C ASP A 181 5.50 -17.89 3.60
N ALA A 182 6.03 -16.79 3.09
CA ALA A 182 7.43 -16.42 3.27
C ALA A 182 7.73 -16.03 4.74
N LEU A 183 6.85 -15.26 5.39
CA LEU A 183 6.98 -14.94 6.82
C LEU A 183 6.87 -16.19 7.69
N ALA A 184 5.97 -17.12 7.35
CA ALA A 184 5.84 -18.41 8.04
C ALA A 184 7.11 -19.26 7.91
N GLN A 185 7.83 -19.20 6.80
CA GLN A 185 9.12 -19.87 6.61
C GLN A 185 10.24 -19.17 7.38
N ALA A 186 10.24 -17.83 7.43
CA ALA A 186 11.26 -17.04 8.11
C ALA A 186 11.15 -17.16 9.65
N ASP A 187 9.92 -17.29 10.17
CA ASP A 187 9.60 -17.44 11.59
C ASP A 187 8.64 -18.62 11.83
N PRO A 188 9.15 -19.87 11.84
CA PRO A 188 8.33 -21.06 11.98
C PRO A 188 7.56 -21.15 13.30
N ALA A 189 8.01 -20.47 14.36
CA ALA A 189 7.32 -20.46 15.64
C ALA A 189 5.94 -19.79 15.56
N ASN A 190 5.76 -18.83 14.65
CA ASN A 190 4.55 -18.07 14.43
C ASN A 190 3.85 -18.39 13.10
N ALA A 191 4.27 -19.44 12.40
CA ALA A 191 3.83 -19.79 11.06
C ALA A 191 2.31 -19.84 10.89
N GLU A 192 1.59 -20.45 11.83
CA GLU A 192 0.13 -20.56 11.77
C GLU A 192 -0.57 -19.20 11.87
N THR A 193 0.00 -18.26 12.63
CA THR A 193 -0.53 -16.90 12.74
C THR A 193 -0.39 -16.16 11.43
N TYR A 194 0.79 -16.19 10.79
CA TYR A 194 1.01 -15.56 9.49
C TYR A 194 0.07 -16.13 8.42
N LYS A 195 -0.06 -17.44 8.32
CA LYS A 195 -0.97 -18.09 7.35
C LYS A 195 -2.42 -17.73 7.58
N LYS A 196 -2.87 -17.71 8.84
CA LYS A 196 -4.23 -17.31 9.20
C LYS A 196 -4.50 -15.85 8.81
N ASN A 197 -3.57 -14.95 9.14
CA ASN A 197 -3.72 -13.54 8.83
C ASN A 197 -3.67 -13.30 7.31
N ALA A 198 -2.79 -13.99 6.57
CA ALA A 198 -2.74 -13.93 5.12
C ALA A 198 -4.05 -14.40 4.47
N ALA A 199 -4.64 -15.51 4.95
CA ALA A 199 -5.93 -15.99 4.47
C ALA A 199 -7.07 -14.99 4.76
N SER A 200 -7.05 -14.33 5.93
CA SER A 200 -8.01 -13.27 6.26
C SER A 200 -7.85 -12.05 5.35
N THR A 201 -6.61 -11.60 5.15
CA THR A 201 -6.30 -10.46 4.26
C THR A 201 -6.68 -10.76 2.82
N LYS A 202 -6.39 -11.98 2.34
CA LYS A 202 -6.84 -12.44 1.02
C LYS A 202 -8.35 -12.30 0.87
N SER A 203 -9.12 -12.80 1.84
CA SER A 203 -10.60 -12.73 1.77
C SER A 203 -11.11 -11.29 1.80
N GLN A 204 -10.45 -10.38 2.52
CA GLN A 204 -10.77 -8.96 2.52
C GLN A 204 -10.51 -8.32 1.14
N MET A 205 -9.38 -8.63 0.52
CA MET A 205 -9.04 -8.14 -0.83
C MET A 205 -10.01 -8.68 -1.89
N GLU A 206 -10.39 -9.96 -1.83
CA GLU A 206 -11.39 -10.55 -2.71
C GLU A 206 -12.77 -9.87 -2.56
N ALA A 207 -13.18 -9.55 -1.33
CA ALA A 207 -14.42 -8.83 -1.05
C ALA A 207 -14.36 -7.38 -1.59
N LEU A 208 -13.22 -6.70 -1.43
CA LEU A 208 -13.00 -5.36 -1.98
C LEU A 208 -13.05 -5.38 -3.52
N SER A 209 -12.40 -6.36 -4.17
CA SER A 209 -12.49 -6.54 -5.62
C SER A 209 -13.94 -6.71 -6.09
N LYS A 210 -14.70 -7.56 -5.40
CA LYS A 210 -16.12 -7.73 -5.71
C LYS A 210 -16.90 -6.43 -5.58
N LYS A 211 -16.64 -5.64 -4.54
CA LYS A 211 -17.28 -4.33 -4.33
C LYS A 211 -16.98 -3.35 -5.47
N LEU A 212 -15.74 -3.32 -5.96
CA LEU A 212 -15.34 -2.49 -7.10
C LEU A 212 -16.09 -2.90 -8.37
N VAL A 213 -16.11 -4.20 -8.68
CA VAL A 213 -16.81 -4.74 -9.87
C VAL A 213 -18.30 -4.46 -9.79
N ASP A 214 -18.96 -4.77 -8.68
CA ASP A 214 -20.39 -4.53 -8.49
C ASP A 214 -20.73 -3.03 -8.56
N GLY A 215 -19.89 -2.19 -7.94
CA GLY A 215 -20.10 -0.75 -7.86
C GLY A 215 -19.92 -0.02 -9.20
N THR A 216 -19.20 -0.61 -10.15
CA THR A 216 -18.95 -0.02 -11.48
C THR A 216 -19.73 -0.69 -12.60
N ALA A 217 -20.43 -1.81 -12.31
CA ALA A 217 -21.14 -2.62 -13.31
C ALA A 217 -22.18 -1.80 -14.12
N LYS A 218 -22.87 -0.88 -13.45
CA LYS A 218 -23.97 -0.11 -14.02
C LYS A 218 -23.62 1.36 -14.30
N CYS A 219 -22.34 1.66 -14.52
CA CYS A 219 -21.92 3.02 -14.91
C CYS A 219 -22.36 3.31 -16.34
N LYS A 220 -22.88 4.51 -16.54
CA LYS A 220 -23.30 5.04 -17.85
C LYS A 220 -22.13 5.25 -18.78
N HIS A 221 -21.02 5.78 -18.25
CA HIS A 221 -19.77 5.97 -18.96
C HIS A 221 -18.78 4.91 -18.52
N LYS A 222 -17.92 4.48 -19.42
CA LYS A 222 -16.90 3.46 -19.14
C LYS A 222 -15.48 4.01 -19.20
N GLU A 223 -15.31 5.18 -19.75
CA GLU A 223 -14.02 5.83 -19.89
C GLU A 223 -13.81 6.88 -18.80
N PHE A 224 -12.61 6.90 -18.21
CA PHE A 224 -12.20 7.92 -17.25
C PHE A 224 -10.79 8.44 -17.57
N VAL A 225 -10.54 9.71 -17.26
CA VAL A 225 -9.26 10.38 -17.56
C VAL A 225 -8.49 10.60 -16.26
N THR A 226 -7.19 10.25 -16.24
CA THR A 226 -6.29 10.35 -15.08
C THR A 226 -5.05 11.20 -15.40
N SER A 227 -4.32 11.64 -14.37
CA SER A 227 -3.05 12.35 -14.53
C SER A 227 -1.99 11.45 -15.15
N HIS A 228 -1.80 10.22 -14.65
CA HIS A 228 -0.95 9.21 -15.28
C HIS A 228 -1.68 7.85 -15.38
N GLU A 229 -1.08 6.89 -16.06
CA GLU A 229 -1.72 5.60 -16.39
C GLU A 229 -1.53 4.53 -15.29
N ALA A 230 -1.76 4.88 -14.01
CA ALA A 230 -1.68 3.93 -12.90
C ALA A 230 -2.81 2.91 -12.84
N PHE A 231 -3.99 3.25 -13.34
CA PHE A 231 -5.23 2.52 -13.03
C PHE A 231 -5.57 1.41 -14.03
N GLY A 232 -4.61 0.95 -14.84
CA GLY A 232 -4.82 -0.08 -15.84
C GLY A 232 -5.38 -1.39 -15.28
N TYR A 233 -4.82 -1.89 -14.17
CA TYR A 233 -5.31 -3.10 -13.51
C TYR A 233 -6.71 -2.94 -12.89
N LEU A 234 -7.03 -1.75 -12.37
CA LEU A 234 -8.38 -1.45 -11.88
C LEU A 234 -9.37 -1.40 -13.05
N ALA A 235 -8.98 -0.78 -14.16
CA ALA A 235 -9.78 -0.73 -15.38
C ALA A 235 -10.08 -2.12 -15.93
N ASP A 236 -9.06 -2.98 -16.06
CA ASP A 236 -9.19 -4.38 -16.45
C ASP A 236 -10.16 -5.13 -15.51
N ARG A 237 -10.01 -4.95 -14.18
CA ARG A 237 -10.84 -5.61 -13.18
C ARG A 237 -12.32 -5.22 -13.26
N THR A 238 -12.60 -3.97 -13.58
CA THR A 238 -13.94 -3.37 -13.51
C THR A 238 -14.63 -3.27 -14.88
N GLY A 239 -13.92 -3.55 -15.97
CA GLY A 239 -14.40 -3.35 -17.34
C GLY A 239 -14.57 -1.87 -17.70
N LEU A 240 -13.77 -1.01 -17.06
CA LEU A 240 -13.61 0.41 -17.41
C LEU A 240 -12.43 0.59 -18.35
N THR A 241 -12.28 1.79 -18.91
CA THR A 241 -11.15 2.17 -19.77
C THR A 241 -10.50 3.43 -19.24
N GLN A 242 -9.21 3.35 -18.93
CA GLN A 242 -8.39 4.49 -18.53
C GLN A 242 -7.87 5.25 -19.74
N LEU A 243 -7.77 6.56 -19.60
CA LEU A 243 -7.10 7.46 -20.54
C LEU A 243 -6.17 8.38 -19.73
N GLY A 244 -4.85 8.14 -19.75
CA GLY A 244 -3.90 8.96 -19.02
C GLY A 244 -3.51 10.23 -19.75
N LEU A 245 -3.32 11.34 -19.03
CA LEU A 245 -2.65 12.52 -19.57
C LEU A 245 -1.18 12.20 -19.83
N SER A 246 -0.49 11.60 -18.86
CA SER A 246 0.85 11.00 -18.98
C SER A 246 0.76 9.49 -19.08
N GLY A 247 1.86 8.82 -19.46
CA GLY A 247 1.99 7.36 -19.44
C GLY A 247 2.11 6.78 -18.04
N LEU A 248 2.79 5.63 -17.91
CA LEU A 248 3.01 4.95 -16.61
C LEU A 248 3.94 5.71 -15.66
N ASP A 249 4.79 6.59 -16.19
CA ASP A 249 5.65 7.47 -15.40
C ASP A 249 4.90 8.76 -15.06
N PRO A 250 4.62 9.02 -13.75
CA PRO A 250 3.89 10.20 -13.31
C PRO A 250 4.62 11.52 -13.57
N ASP A 251 5.96 11.52 -13.60
CA ASP A 251 6.78 12.72 -13.81
C ASP A 251 6.89 13.12 -15.29
N SER A 252 6.41 12.27 -16.21
CA SER A 252 6.43 12.56 -17.62
C SER A 252 5.47 13.70 -17.99
N THR A 253 5.96 14.67 -18.78
CA THR A 253 5.14 15.79 -19.23
C THR A 253 4.33 15.39 -20.47
N PRO A 254 2.98 15.50 -20.47
CA PRO A 254 2.18 15.14 -21.63
C PRO A 254 2.49 16.06 -22.82
N SER A 255 2.61 15.46 -24.01
CA SER A 255 2.84 16.20 -25.24
C SER A 255 1.60 17.03 -25.66
N PRO A 256 1.75 18.12 -26.42
CA PRO A 256 0.61 18.85 -26.96
C PRO A 256 -0.33 17.97 -27.80
N ALA A 257 0.22 16.99 -28.52
CA ALA A 257 -0.55 16.01 -29.29
C ALA A 257 -1.42 15.14 -28.36
N ARG A 258 -0.85 14.62 -27.25
CA ARG A 258 -1.58 13.85 -26.26
C ARG A 258 -2.71 14.64 -25.61
N LEU A 259 -2.45 15.89 -25.19
CA LEU A 259 -3.49 16.76 -24.63
C LEU A 259 -4.63 17.03 -25.63
N LYS A 260 -4.32 17.16 -26.93
CA LYS A 260 -5.34 17.28 -27.98
C LYS A 260 -6.16 15.99 -28.10
N GLN A 261 -5.54 14.83 -28.15
CA GLN A 261 -6.22 13.52 -28.21
C GLN A 261 -7.17 13.33 -27.03
N ILE A 262 -6.71 13.59 -25.81
CA ILE A 262 -7.56 13.54 -24.60
C ILE A 262 -8.72 14.55 -24.70
N SER A 263 -8.46 15.78 -25.14
CA SER A 263 -9.51 16.79 -25.35
C SER A 263 -10.59 16.31 -26.33
N ASP A 264 -10.18 15.68 -27.42
CA ASP A 264 -11.11 15.14 -28.42
C ASP A 264 -11.90 13.94 -27.86
N ALA A 265 -11.23 13.03 -27.12
CA ALA A 265 -11.89 11.91 -26.45
C ALA A 265 -12.91 12.38 -25.40
N VAL A 266 -12.54 13.37 -24.56
CA VAL A 266 -13.45 13.97 -23.57
C VAL A 266 -14.73 14.49 -24.23
N LYS A 267 -14.63 15.22 -25.33
CA LYS A 267 -15.78 15.75 -26.07
C LYS A 267 -16.61 14.63 -26.72
N ALA A 268 -15.95 13.68 -27.37
CA ALA A 268 -16.62 12.60 -28.10
C ALA A 268 -17.37 11.64 -27.16
N LYS A 269 -16.79 11.34 -25.99
CA LYS A 269 -17.32 10.38 -25.01
C LYS A 269 -18.20 11.02 -23.93
N GLY A 270 -18.26 12.36 -23.88
CA GLY A 270 -19.03 13.09 -22.89
C GLY A 270 -18.47 12.94 -21.46
N ILE A 271 -17.15 12.83 -21.34
CA ILE A 271 -16.46 12.76 -20.05
C ILE A 271 -16.61 14.10 -19.32
N THR A 272 -16.95 14.06 -18.05
CA THR A 272 -17.25 15.25 -17.25
C THR A 272 -16.20 15.56 -16.18
N THR A 273 -15.23 14.65 -15.98
CA THR A 273 -14.25 14.72 -14.90
C THR A 273 -12.88 14.26 -15.36
N ILE A 274 -11.83 15.02 -15.04
CA ILE A 274 -10.42 14.57 -15.12
C ILE A 274 -9.96 14.31 -13.69
N PHE A 275 -9.41 13.13 -13.45
CA PHE A 275 -8.89 12.78 -12.14
C PHE A 275 -7.46 13.29 -11.95
N THR A 276 -7.23 13.93 -10.81
CA THR A 276 -5.93 14.35 -10.29
C THR A 276 -5.50 13.43 -9.15
N GLU A 277 -4.27 13.54 -8.74
CA GLU A 277 -3.67 12.74 -7.68
C GLU A 277 -3.21 13.62 -6.52
N GLU A 278 -3.11 13.05 -5.31
CA GLU A 278 -2.74 13.80 -4.10
C GLU A 278 -1.27 14.27 -4.12
N LEU A 279 -0.35 13.46 -4.66
CA LEU A 279 1.09 13.71 -4.60
C LEU A 279 1.63 14.46 -5.82
N LEU A 280 0.88 14.54 -6.91
CA LEU A 280 1.29 15.19 -8.13
C LEU A 280 0.73 16.61 -8.29
N SER A 281 1.39 17.44 -9.10
CA SER A 281 0.88 18.76 -9.42
C SER A 281 -0.39 18.68 -10.28
N PRO A 282 -1.56 19.16 -9.83
CA PRO A 282 -2.81 19.06 -10.60
C PRO A 282 -2.90 20.06 -11.77
N LYS A 283 -1.91 20.93 -11.96
CA LYS A 283 -2.00 22.10 -12.86
C LYS A 283 -2.37 21.77 -14.31
N VAL A 284 -1.82 20.68 -14.86
CA VAL A 284 -2.10 20.30 -16.27
C VAL A 284 -3.54 19.83 -16.38
N ALA A 285 -3.98 18.94 -15.49
CA ALA A 285 -5.35 18.42 -15.45
C ALA A 285 -6.38 19.54 -15.20
N GLU A 286 -6.11 20.44 -14.25
CA GLU A 286 -6.99 21.58 -13.92
C GLU A 286 -7.12 22.55 -15.11
N THR A 287 -6.00 22.84 -15.79
CA THR A 287 -6.01 23.71 -16.96
C THR A 287 -6.86 23.11 -18.08
N LEU A 288 -6.62 21.83 -18.39
CA LEU A 288 -7.38 21.13 -19.43
C LEU A 288 -8.87 21.02 -19.07
N ALA A 289 -9.20 20.68 -17.83
CA ALA A 289 -10.58 20.61 -17.35
C ALA A 289 -11.29 21.97 -17.49
N LYS A 290 -10.62 23.06 -17.10
CA LYS A 290 -11.14 24.43 -17.25
C LYS A 290 -11.39 24.79 -18.73
N ASP A 291 -10.47 24.48 -19.62
CA ASP A 291 -10.59 24.78 -21.05
C ASP A 291 -11.73 23.98 -21.69
N LEU A 292 -12.00 22.77 -21.18
CA LEU A 292 -13.09 21.91 -21.64
C LEU A 292 -14.43 22.19 -20.95
N GLY A 293 -14.44 23.01 -19.89
CA GLY A 293 -15.66 23.31 -19.11
C GLY A 293 -16.15 22.12 -18.27
N ILE A 294 -15.24 21.24 -17.84
CA ILE A 294 -15.50 20.08 -16.98
C ILE A 294 -14.84 20.24 -15.61
N THR A 295 -14.99 19.25 -14.73
CA THR A 295 -14.46 19.32 -13.35
C THR A 295 -13.23 18.43 -13.17
N THR A 296 -12.50 18.66 -12.08
CA THR A 296 -11.52 17.71 -11.55
C THR A 296 -12.04 17.02 -10.29
N ALA A 297 -11.52 15.84 -10.02
CA ALA A 297 -11.71 15.10 -8.77
C ALA A 297 -10.43 14.33 -8.45
N VAL A 298 -10.27 13.88 -7.22
CA VAL A 298 -9.10 13.05 -6.84
C VAL A 298 -9.42 11.59 -7.11
N LEU A 299 -8.45 10.86 -7.67
CA LEU A 299 -8.36 9.41 -7.73
C LEU A 299 -6.93 9.05 -7.29
N ASP A 300 -6.80 8.41 -6.14
CA ASP A 300 -5.49 8.18 -5.51
C ASP A 300 -4.92 6.83 -5.99
N PRO A 301 -3.73 6.80 -6.61
CA PRO A 301 -3.08 5.56 -7.04
C PRO A 301 -2.52 4.73 -5.88
N ILE A 302 -2.59 5.22 -4.64
CA ILE A 302 -2.19 4.52 -3.40
C ILE A 302 -0.72 4.07 -3.41
N GLU A 303 0.14 4.76 -4.10
CA GLU A 303 1.58 4.46 -4.17
C GLU A 303 2.29 4.77 -2.86
N SER A 304 1.80 5.76 -2.14
CA SER A 304 2.26 6.21 -0.84
C SER A 304 1.07 6.51 0.06
N GLN A 305 1.27 6.53 1.36
CA GLN A 305 0.21 6.94 2.31
C GLN A 305 0.25 8.46 2.47
N ALA A 306 -0.67 9.16 1.79
CA ALA A 306 -0.79 10.61 1.89
C ALA A 306 -1.48 11.05 3.20
N ASP A 307 -2.42 10.26 3.72
CA ASP A 307 -3.18 10.48 4.97
C ASP A 307 -3.05 9.25 5.88
N ASP A 308 -2.37 9.38 7.00
CA ASP A 308 -2.14 8.30 7.96
C ASP A 308 -3.40 7.83 8.70
N SER A 309 -4.49 8.59 8.61
CA SER A 309 -5.80 8.20 9.16
C SER A 309 -6.56 7.22 8.26
N LYS A 310 -6.10 7.00 7.02
CA LYS A 310 -6.75 6.14 6.02
C LYS A 310 -5.83 4.98 5.64
N ASP A 311 -6.39 3.78 5.66
CA ASP A 311 -5.68 2.62 5.14
C ASP A 311 -6.00 2.38 3.65
N TYR A 312 -5.30 1.41 3.04
CA TYR A 312 -5.47 1.03 1.64
C TYR A 312 -6.95 0.77 1.27
N GLU A 313 -7.68 0.06 2.14
CA GLU A 313 -9.08 -0.28 1.87
C GLU A 313 -9.98 0.97 1.93
N ALA A 314 -9.72 1.89 2.84
CA ALA A 314 -10.43 3.16 2.93
C ALA A 314 -10.24 3.99 1.65
N VAL A 315 -9.00 4.16 1.18
CA VAL A 315 -8.70 4.92 -0.05
C VAL A 315 -9.30 4.25 -1.29
N MET A 316 -9.22 2.91 -1.42
CA MET A 316 -9.89 2.21 -2.51
C MET A 316 -11.42 2.41 -2.53
N ASN A 317 -12.04 2.54 -1.35
CA ASN A 317 -13.47 2.86 -1.27
C ASN A 317 -13.78 4.30 -1.70
N GLU A 318 -12.94 5.26 -1.32
CA GLU A 318 -13.05 6.66 -1.79
C GLU A 318 -12.86 6.74 -3.32
N ASN A 319 -11.91 6.01 -3.87
CA ASN A 319 -11.71 5.89 -5.30
C ASN A 319 -12.96 5.34 -6.01
N LEU A 320 -13.59 4.30 -5.44
CA LEU A 320 -14.83 3.77 -5.99
C LEU A 320 -15.94 4.83 -6.00
N GLU A 321 -16.12 5.59 -4.91
CA GLU A 321 -17.12 6.65 -4.83
C GLU A 321 -16.85 7.77 -5.85
N ALA A 322 -15.58 8.16 -6.03
CA ALA A 322 -15.18 9.15 -7.01
C ALA A 322 -15.48 8.68 -8.45
N LEU A 323 -15.14 7.42 -8.78
CA LEU A 323 -15.44 6.80 -10.07
C LEU A 323 -16.96 6.72 -10.30
N GLN A 324 -17.73 6.26 -9.32
CA GLN A 324 -19.19 6.14 -9.43
C GLN A 324 -19.84 7.50 -9.76
N LYS A 325 -19.39 8.55 -9.10
CA LYS A 325 -19.89 9.91 -9.35
C LYS A 325 -19.54 10.40 -10.75
N ALA A 326 -18.27 10.25 -11.16
CA ALA A 326 -17.78 10.73 -12.45
C ALA A 326 -18.39 9.97 -13.64
N LEU A 327 -18.58 8.64 -13.47
CA LEU A 327 -19.08 7.75 -14.51
C LEU A 327 -20.63 7.60 -14.50
N SER A 328 -21.32 8.30 -13.60
CA SER A 328 -22.78 8.22 -13.44
C SER A 328 -23.26 6.78 -13.26
N CYS A 329 -22.73 6.10 -12.27
CA CYS A 329 -23.12 4.74 -11.91
C CYS A 329 -24.42 4.74 -11.07
N GLU A 330 -25.30 3.69 -11.27
CA GLU A 330 -26.57 3.50 -10.55
C GLU A 330 -26.44 2.48 -9.42
#